data_8bd06ec1a23544c121c14d93578290bd
#
_entry.id   8bd06ec1a23544c121c14d93578290bd
#
_cell.length_a   1.000
_cell.length_b   1.000
_cell.length_c   1.000
_cell.angle_alpha   90.00
_cell.angle_beta   90.00
_cell.angle_gamma   90.00
#
_symmetry.space_group_name_H-M   'P 1'
#
loop_
_entity.id
_entity.type
_entity.pdbx_description
1 polymer ?
#
loop_
_entity_poly.entity_id
_entity_poly.type
_entity_poly.pdbx_seq_one_letter_code
_entity_poly.pdbx_strand_id
1 'polypeptide(L)'
;MSYVDAYFDRDNDIIKVVERNKKGEREFRDIPVRHTFYVKDPKGKHQSIYGDPVTRIVCKNTKELRKEMAINSGKTLYEADINPIFVCLSENYLNADAPKLNAAFFDIEVDFDPERGYASPDDAFMPITAIAVYLQWLETMVCLAIPPKTMTMEEATEAVKEFPNTMLFDNEADMLATFLDLIKDADVLSGWNSEGFDIPYTVNRVIKTLSKEDTRRFCLWDLFPKKREYEKFGRQALTYDLVGRVHVDYLELYRKYTYEERHSYRLDAIAEYELGERKTQYEGTLDQLYNNDFKTFIEYNRQDCALLDRLDKKLKFLDLANTLAHENTVLIQTTMGAVAVTEQAIINEAHRRGFVVPNRPKMDERQDTAAAGAYVAYPKEGIQDWVGSLDINSLYPSAIRALNMGPETIIGQLRQDKTKEYIEAQMAKGKSFAAAWEGKFGALEYEAVMGQEIGTDITIDWENGDSDVLSAAECYRLIFESNQPWVISANGTIFTYEKEGIIPGLLKRWYAERKEMQAKLKEAINAGNK
;
A
#
# COMPACT_ATOMS: atom_id res chain seq x y z
N MET A 1 0.35 19.73 14.15
CA MET A 1 -0.69 19.50 13.14
C MET A 1 -0.24 18.34 12.31
N SER A 2 -1.15 17.46 11.95
CA SER A 2 -0.84 16.26 11.20
C SER A 2 -1.87 16.11 10.07
N TYR A 3 -1.42 15.73 8.89
CA TYR A 3 -2.30 15.62 7.74
C TYR A 3 -3.19 14.37 7.82
N VAL A 4 -4.35 14.43 7.18
CA VAL A 4 -5.26 13.30 6.98
C VAL A 4 -5.19 12.86 5.53
N ASP A 5 -5.34 13.81 4.62
CA ASP A 5 -5.27 13.59 3.18
C ASP A 5 -4.77 14.85 2.47
N ALA A 6 -4.34 14.73 1.23
CA ALA A 6 -3.90 15.86 0.42
C ALA A 6 -4.28 15.69 -1.05
N TYR A 7 -4.56 16.81 -1.70
CA TYR A 7 -4.94 16.87 -3.10
C TYR A 7 -4.13 17.90 -3.86
N PHE A 8 -3.59 17.54 -5.02
CA PHE A 8 -2.91 18.48 -5.91
C PHE A 8 -3.91 19.13 -6.86
N ASP A 9 -4.24 20.39 -6.58
CA ASP A 9 -4.97 21.28 -7.46
C ASP A 9 -4.02 21.79 -8.55
N ARG A 10 -4.05 21.13 -9.71
CA ARG A 10 -3.13 21.41 -10.83
C ARG A 10 -3.42 22.70 -11.55
N ASP A 11 -4.66 23.20 -11.45
CA ASP A 11 -5.08 24.43 -12.12
C ASP A 11 -4.53 25.67 -11.40
N ASN A 12 -4.42 25.57 -10.07
CA ASN A 12 -3.93 26.63 -9.21
C ASN A 12 -2.48 26.41 -8.71
N ASP A 13 -1.84 25.29 -9.05
CA ASP A 13 -0.52 24.87 -8.52
C ASP A 13 -0.45 24.89 -6.99
N ILE A 14 -1.48 24.32 -6.34
CA ILE A 14 -1.62 24.27 -4.87
C ILE A 14 -1.80 22.83 -4.41
N ILE A 15 -1.11 22.43 -3.35
CA ILE A 15 -1.46 21.23 -2.58
C ILE A 15 -2.43 21.64 -1.49
N LYS A 16 -3.65 21.16 -1.58
CA LYS A 16 -4.68 21.29 -0.54
C LYS A 16 -4.49 20.16 0.45
N VAL A 17 -4.31 20.48 1.71
CA VAL A 17 -4.11 19.51 2.79
C VAL A 17 -5.25 19.65 3.80
N VAL A 18 -5.85 18.54 4.19
CA VAL A 18 -6.75 18.47 5.34
C VAL A 18 -5.96 17.91 6.52
N GLU A 19 -6.05 18.60 7.64
CA GLU A 19 -5.30 18.34 8.88
C GLU A 19 -6.25 18.08 10.03
N ARG A 20 -5.75 17.39 11.07
CA ARG A 20 -6.31 17.40 12.43
C ARG A 20 -5.34 18.07 13.38
N ASN A 21 -5.84 19.03 14.14
CA ASN A 21 -5.05 19.68 15.18
C ASN A 21 -5.05 18.84 16.48
N LYS A 22 -4.28 19.27 17.48
CA LYS A 22 -4.18 18.56 18.78
C LYS A 22 -5.50 18.46 19.55
N LYS A 23 -6.50 19.27 19.20
CA LYS A 23 -7.85 19.21 19.78
C LYS A 23 -8.79 18.27 19.01
N GLY A 24 -8.32 17.71 17.89
CA GLY A 24 -9.12 16.88 17.01
C GLY A 24 -9.98 17.67 16.02
N GLU A 25 -9.81 18.99 15.92
CA GLU A 25 -10.55 19.82 14.97
C GLU A 25 -9.95 19.71 13.57
N ARG A 26 -10.81 19.68 12.53
CA ARG A 26 -10.40 19.65 11.13
C ARG A 26 -9.98 21.06 10.69
N GLU A 27 -8.83 21.14 10.08
CA GLU A 27 -8.29 22.36 9.49
C GLU A 27 -7.93 22.11 8.02
N PHE A 28 -7.91 23.20 7.24
CA PHE A 28 -7.55 23.16 5.83
C PHE A 28 -6.35 24.07 5.58
N ARG A 29 -5.37 23.55 4.84
CA ARG A 29 -4.18 24.29 4.53
C ARG A 29 -3.90 24.23 3.04
N ASP A 30 -3.69 25.38 2.41
CA ASP A 30 -3.29 25.50 1.02
C ASP A 30 -1.78 25.80 0.96
N ILE A 31 -1.02 24.88 0.34
CA ILE A 31 0.44 24.98 0.23
C ILE A 31 0.80 25.18 -1.25
N PRO A 32 1.40 26.32 -1.64
CA PRO A 32 1.88 26.52 -3.01
C PRO A 32 2.91 25.46 -3.42
N VAL A 33 2.71 24.85 -4.57
CA VAL A 33 3.62 23.82 -5.09
C VAL A 33 4.95 24.47 -5.48
N ARG A 34 6.04 23.85 -5.02
CA ARG A 34 7.39 24.12 -5.50
C ARG A 34 7.93 22.86 -6.13
N HIS A 35 7.87 22.80 -7.46
CA HIS A 35 8.47 21.68 -8.16
C HIS A 35 9.98 21.79 -8.10
N THR A 36 10.61 20.74 -7.59
CA THR A 36 12.07 20.64 -7.49
C THR A 36 12.54 19.44 -8.27
N PHE A 37 13.59 19.62 -9.06
CA PHE A 37 14.33 18.52 -9.66
C PHE A 37 15.81 18.90 -9.76
N TYR A 38 16.65 17.93 -10.09
CA TYR A 38 18.08 18.18 -10.21
C TYR A 38 18.59 17.76 -11.58
N VAL A 39 19.67 18.39 -12.00
CA VAL A 39 20.32 18.16 -13.30
C VAL A 39 21.78 17.83 -13.07
N LYS A 40 22.32 16.79 -13.73
CA LYS A 40 23.75 16.48 -13.69
C LYS A 40 24.56 17.67 -14.19
N ASP A 41 25.45 18.19 -13.35
CA ASP A 41 26.24 19.37 -13.59
C ASP A 41 27.57 19.27 -12.83
N PRO A 42 28.73 19.26 -13.50
CA PRO A 42 30.04 19.19 -12.84
C PRO A 42 30.30 20.27 -11.77
N LYS A 43 29.56 21.38 -11.81
CA LYS A 43 29.62 22.46 -10.81
C LYS A 43 28.49 22.38 -9.77
N GLY A 44 27.71 21.31 -9.78
CA GLY A 44 26.59 21.11 -8.87
C GLY A 44 27.04 21.08 -7.41
N LYS A 45 26.19 21.64 -6.55
CA LYS A 45 26.46 21.72 -5.10
C LYS A 45 25.83 20.53 -4.32
N HIS A 46 24.98 19.76 -4.96
CA HIS A 46 24.36 18.56 -4.39
C HIS A 46 24.99 17.32 -5.02
N GLN A 47 24.77 16.17 -4.40
CA GLN A 47 25.33 14.91 -4.86
C GLN A 47 24.22 13.88 -5.02
N SER A 48 24.21 13.16 -6.14
CA SER A 48 23.34 12.00 -6.32
C SER A 48 23.84 10.81 -5.49
N ILE A 49 23.00 9.78 -5.32
CA ILE A 49 23.42 8.53 -4.67
C ILE A 49 24.61 7.88 -5.37
N TYR A 50 24.80 8.11 -6.67
CA TYR A 50 25.94 7.59 -7.45
C TYR A 50 27.20 8.46 -7.36
N GLY A 51 27.16 9.54 -6.59
CA GLY A 51 28.29 10.46 -6.48
C GLY A 51 28.35 11.56 -7.55
N ASP A 52 27.37 11.61 -8.46
CA ASP A 52 27.30 12.66 -9.49
C ASP A 52 27.02 14.02 -8.85
N PRO A 53 27.79 15.06 -9.18
CA PRO A 53 27.43 16.40 -8.79
C PRO A 53 26.19 16.89 -9.57
N VAL A 54 25.22 17.47 -8.86
CA VAL A 54 23.95 17.90 -9.43
C VAL A 54 23.57 19.31 -8.98
N THR A 55 22.93 20.06 -9.88
CA THR A 55 22.40 21.39 -9.58
C THR A 55 20.90 21.34 -9.40
N ARG A 56 20.42 21.93 -8.28
CA ARG A 56 19.00 22.02 -7.93
C ARG A 56 18.31 23.07 -8.81
N ILE A 57 17.16 22.71 -9.40
CA ILE A 57 16.27 23.61 -10.12
C ILE A 57 14.93 23.63 -9.37
N VAL A 58 14.45 24.84 -9.05
CA VAL A 58 13.18 25.06 -8.36
C VAL A 58 12.25 25.85 -9.27
N CYS A 59 11.09 25.30 -9.55
CA CYS A 59 10.06 25.89 -10.38
C CYS A 59 8.84 26.28 -9.54
N LYS A 60 8.30 27.47 -9.75
CA LYS A 60 7.21 28.04 -8.98
C LYS A 60 5.83 27.44 -9.32
N ASN A 61 5.72 26.82 -10.50
CA ASN A 61 4.48 26.26 -11.02
C ASN A 61 4.75 25.20 -12.09
N THR A 62 3.71 24.45 -12.45
CA THR A 62 3.77 23.40 -13.46
C THR A 62 4.21 23.90 -14.85
N LYS A 63 3.88 25.14 -15.23
CA LYS A 63 4.28 25.73 -16.51
C LYS A 63 5.80 25.97 -16.57
N GLU A 64 6.37 26.51 -15.50
CA GLU A 64 7.80 26.69 -15.36
C GLU A 64 8.55 25.37 -15.34
N LEU A 65 8.02 24.36 -14.60
CA LEU A 65 8.57 23.00 -14.59
C LEU A 65 8.70 22.44 -16.01
N ARG A 66 7.63 22.48 -16.80
CA ARG A 66 7.63 21.96 -18.18
C ARG A 66 8.66 22.68 -19.05
N LYS A 67 8.83 24.01 -18.89
CA LYS A 67 9.82 24.79 -19.59
C LYS A 67 11.25 24.38 -19.22
N GLU A 68 11.53 24.28 -17.92
CA GLU A 68 12.86 23.91 -17.42
C GLU A 68 13.23 22.47 -17.77
N MET A 69 12.27 21.53 -17.71
CA MET A 69 12.47 20.15 -18.17
C MET A 69 12.80 20.10 -19.68
N ALA A 70 12.11 20.89 -20.50
CA ALA A 70 12.40 20.97 -21.94
C ALA A 70 13.80 21.53 -22.23
N ILE A 71 14.22 22.57 -21.51
CA ILE A 71 15.58 23.16 -21.63
C ILE A 71 16.65 22.11 -21.27
N ASN A 72 16.38 21.24 -20.31
CA ASN A 72 17.34 20.26 -19.80
C ASN A 72 17.10 18.84 -20.36
N SER A 73 16.29 18.66 -21.41
CA SER A 73 15.88 17.35 -21.94
C SER A 73 17.04 16.45 -22.42
N GLY A 74 18.20 17.05 -22.77
CA GLY A 74 19.40 16.30 -23.16
C GLY A 74 20.34 15.94 -22.00
N LYS A 75 19.97 16.24 -20.75
CA LYS A 75 20.77 15.95 -19.55
C LYS A 75 20.13 14.89 -18.70
N THR A 76 20.94 14.25 -17.85
CA THR A 76 20.40 13.35 -16.82
C THR A 76 19.68 14.15 -15.75
N LEU A 77 18.39 13.85 -15.55
CA LEU A 77 17.55 14.47 -14.54
C LEU A 77 17.38 13.51 -13.34
N TYR A 78 17.23 14.09 -12.17
CA TYR A 78 17.00 13.40 -10.91
C TYR A 78 15.78 14.00 -10.21
N GLU A 79 14.98 13.16 -9.56
CA GLU A 79 13.79 13.55 -8.78
C GLU A 79 12.73 14.36 -9.55
N ALA A 80 12.74 14.26 -10.88
CA ALA A 80 11.78 14.98 -11.73
C ALA A 80 10.40 14.29 -11.81
N ASP A 81 10.26 13.09 -11.28
CA ASP A 81 9.09 12.23 -11.33
C ASP A 81 8.50 11.88 -9.94
N ILE A 82 9.03 12.48 -8.88
CA ILE A 82 8.46 12.32 -7.53
C ILE A 82 7.09 13.01 -7.47
N ASN A 83 6.13 12.34 -6.85
CA ASN A 83 4.79 12.90 -6.66
C ASN A 83 4.84 14.22 -5.85
N PRO A 84 4.34 15.34 -6.38
CA PRO A 84 4.37 16.63 -5.68
C PRO A 84 3.70 16.61 -4.31
N ILE A 85 2.69 15.77 -4.10
CA ILE A 85 2.06 15.59 -2.78
C ILE A 85 3.09 15.03 -1.79
N PHE A 86 3.85 13.99 -2.17
CA PHE A 86 4.84 13.38 -1.27
C PHE A 86 6.01 14.32 -0.96
N VAL A 87 6.43 15.12 -1.94
CA VAL A 87 7.41 16.20 -1.71
C VAL A 87 6.87 17.19 -0.68
N CYS A 88 5.63 17.64 -0.85
CA CYS A 88 4.98 18.56 0.08
C CYS A 88 4.86 17.95 1.48
N LEU A 89 4.46 16.68 1.58
CA LEU A 89 4.32 15.99 2.87
C LEU A 89 5.68 15.81 3.56
N SER A 90 6.73 15.43 2.84
CA SER A 90 8.07 15.29 3.41
C SER A 90 8.68 16.62 3.86
N GLU A 91 8.41 17.71 3.15
CA GLU A 91 8.90 19.04 3.53
C GLU A 91 8.18 19.66 4.74
N ASN A 92 6.89 19.33 4.93
CA ASN A 92 6.05 20.00 5.94
C ASN A 92 5.68 19.13 7.13
N TYR A 93 5.68 17.78 6.99
CA TYR A 93 5.16 16.87 8.00
C TYR A 93 6.13 15.72 8.35
N LEU A 94 7.40 15.82 7.94
CA LEU A 94 8.40 14.84 8.32
C LEU A 94 8.50 14.76 9.87
N ASN A 95 8.42 13.55 10.40
CA ASN A 95 8.36 13.26 11.84
C ASN A 95 7.10 13.80 12.57
N ALA A 96 6.02 14.11 11.86
CA ALA A 96 4.74 14.41 12.49
C ALA A 96 4.07 13.12 12.96
N ASP A 97 3.55 13.12 14.17
CA ASP A 97 2.75 12.01 14.69
C ASP A 97 1.46 11.85 13.88
N ALA A 98 1.02 10.61 13.69
CA ALA A 98 -0.27 10.32 13.07
C ALA A 98 -1.43 10.89 13.92
N PRO A 99 -2.39 11.63 13.33
CA PRO A 99 -3.51 12.19 14.07
C PRO A 99 -4.53 11.11 14.43
N LYS A 100 -5.34 11.35 15.45
CA LYS A 100 -6.55 10.56 15.66
C LYS A 100 -7.55 10.90 14.55
N LEU A 101 -7.99 9.87 13.82
CA LEU A 101 -8.93 10.02 12.72
C LEU A 101 -10.38 9.88 13.18
N ASN A 102 -11.28 10.61 12.54
CA ASN A 102 -12.71 10.37 12.63
C ASN A 102 -13.11 9.29 11.61
N ALA A 103 -13.12 8.02 12.03
CA ALA A 103 -13.50 6.92 11.17
C ALA A 103 -15.00 6.63 11.26
N ALA A 104 -15.66 6.50 10.11
CA ALA A 104 -17.04 6.03 9.98
C ALA A 104 -17.04 4.68 9.27
N PHE A 105 -17.52 3.65 9.97
CA PHE A 105 -17.82 2.36 9.37
C PHE A 105 -19.25 2.37 8.88
N PHE A 106 -19.49 1.88 7.67
CA PHE A 106 -20.84 1.84 7.12
C PHE A 106 -21.07 0.60 6.28
N ASP A 107 -22.34 0.24 6.18
CA ASP A 107 -22.84 -0.90 5.43
C ASP A 107 -24.22 -0.58 4.87
N ILE A 108 -24.48 -0.98 3.64
CA ILE A 108 -25.75 -0.71 2.96
C ILE A 108 -26.51 -1.98 2.64
N GLU A 109 -27.84 -1.91 2.74
CA GLU A 109 -28.74 -2.95 2.25
C GLU A 109 -29.56 -2.42 1.07
N VAL A 110 -29.72 -3.26 0.06
CA VAL A 110 -30.35 -2.89 -1.21
C VAL A 110 -31.56 -3.77 -1.47
N ASP A 111 -32.62 -3.18 -1.99
CA ASP A 111 -33.82 -3.89 -2.37
C ASP A 111 -33.56 -4.89 -3.53
N PHE A 112 -34.44 -5.87 -3.66
CA PHE A 112 -34.33 -6.95 -4.64
C PHE A 112 -35.45 -6.88 -5.67
N ASP A 113 -35.13 -7.05 -6.93
CA ASP A 113 -36.11 -7.15 -8.02
C ASP A 113 -36.28 -8.63 -8.43
N PRO A 114 -37.49 -9.20 -8.29
CA PRO A 114 -37.74 -10.61 -8.62
C PRO A 114 -37.48 -10.96 -10.10
N GLU A 115 -37.60 -10.00 -11.02
CA GLU A 115 -37.39 -10.25 -12.45
C GLU A 115 -35.94 -10.02 -12.89
N ARG A 116 -35.29 -8.98 -12.33
CA ARG A 116 -33.92 -8.58 -12.72
C ARG A 116 -32.84 -9.07 -11.78
N GLY A 117 -33.18 -9.51 -10.57
CA GLY A 117 -32.24 -9.93 -9.54
C GLY A 117 -31.62 -8.76 -8.77
N TYR A 118 -30.46 -8.98 -8.17
CA TYR A 118 -29.71 -7.97 -7.45
C TYR A 118 -29.08 -6.95 -8.39
N ALA A 119 -29.20 -5.67 -8.06
CA ALA A 119 -28.56 -4.60 -8.80
C ALA A 119 -27.03 -4.62 -8.62
N SER A 120 -26.30 -4.38 -9.71
CA SER A 120 -24.85 -4.17 -9.63
C SER A 120 -24.54 -2.71 -9.26
N PRO A 121 -23.34 -2.42 -8.70
CA PRO A 121 -22.91 -1.06 -8.44
C PRO A 121 -22.94 -0.15 -9.67
N ASP A 122 -22.63 -0.67 -10.85
CA ASP A 122 -22.63 0.10 -12.11
C ASP A 122 -24.02 0.56 -12.53
N ASP A 123 -25.01 -0.32 -12.38
CA ASP A 123 -26.39 0.00 -12.73
C ASP A 123 -27.15 0.61 -11.55
N ALA A 124 -26.94 0.15 -10.32
CA ALA A 124 -27.57 0.64 -9.10
C ALA A 124 -29.06 0.97 -9.27
N PHE A 125 -29.84 0.07 -9.93
CA PHE A 125 -31.23 0.35 -10.30
C PHE A 125 -32.19 0.20 -9.12
N MET A 126 -31.84 -0.60 -8.10
CA MET A 126 -32.66 -0.78 -6.91
C MET A 126 -32.34 0.27 -5.84
N PRO A 127 -33.32 0.70 -5.04
CA PRO A 127 -33.10 1.63 -3.95
C PRO A 127 -32.31 0.99 -2.82
N ILE A 128 -31.56 1.82 -2.09
CA ILE A 128 -30.99 1.44 -0.80
C ILE A 128 -32.12 1.46 0.22
N THR A 129 -32.28 0.38 0.98
CA THR A 129 -33.33 0.20 1.98
C THR A 129 -32.86 0.48 3.40
N ALA A 130 -31.57 0.26 3.69
CA ALA A 130 -30.97 0.64 4.96
C ALA A 130 -29.50 1.04 4.80
N ILE A 131 -29.05 1.94 5.67
CA ILE A 131 -27.66 2.34 5.81
C ILE A 131 -27.33 2.34 7.31
N ALA A 132 -26.49 1.43 7.78
CA ALA A 132 -25.92 1.52 9.11
C ALA A 132 -24.61 2.30 9.06
N VAL A 133 -24.38 3.17 10.02
CA VAL A 133 -23.14 3.95 10.16
C VAL A 133 -22.70 3.94 11.60
N TYR A 134 -21.49 3.48 11.88
CA TYR A 134 -20.86 3.62 13.17
C TYR A 134 -19.85 4.76 13.15
N LEU A 135 -20.14 5.83 13.86
CA LEU A 135 -19.29 7.01 14.02
C LEU A 135 -18.31 6.75 15.19
N GLN A 136 -17.10 6.25 14.87
CA GLN A 136 -16.15 5.77 15.88
C GLN A 136 -15.74 6.87 16.87
N TRP A 137 -15.56 8.12 16.43
CA TRP A 137 -15.17 9.24 17.30
C TRP A 137 -16.27 9.69 18.26
N LEU A 138 -17.54 9.32 17.97
CA LEU A 138 -18.70 9.59 18.83
C LEU A 138 -19.18 8.32 19.56
N GLU A 139 -18.57 7.18 19.28
CA GLU A 139 -18.99 5.85 19.78
C GLU A 139 -20.50 5.60 19.55
N THR A 140 -21.00 6.06 18.42
CA THR A 140 -22.44 6.09 18.13
C THR A 140 -22.79 5.31 16.88
N MET A 141 -23.71 4.35 17.01
CA MET A 141 -24.36 3.66 15.91
C MET A 141 -25.60 4.46 15.48
N VAL A 142 -25.70 4.75 14.20
CA VAL A 142 -26.87 5.32 13.55
C VAL A 142 -27.34 4.35 12.46
N CYS A 143 -28.61 4.13 12.32
CA CYS A 143 -29.19 3.38 11.22
C CYS A 143 -30.27 4.22 10.54
N LEU A 144 -30.19 4.35 9.22
CA LEU A 144 -31.14 5.03 8.39
C LEU A 144 -31.87 3.96 7.58
N ALA A 145 -33.21 3.95 7.58
CA ALA A 145 -33.93 2.91 6.87
C ALA A 145 -35.25 3.41 6.29
N ILE A 146 -35.69 2.73 5.24
CA ILE A 146 -37.00 2.88 4.62
C ILE A 146 -37.78 1.63 4.98
N PRO A 147 -38.95 1.74 5.61
CA PRO A 147 -39.81 0.58 5.88
C PRO A 147 -40.31 -0.09 4.59
N PRO A 148 -40.55 -1.40 4.60
CA PRO A 148 -41.18 -2.07 3.47
C PRO A 148 -42.58 -1.55 3.21
N LYS A 149 -43.01 -1.56 1.98
CA LYS A 149 -44.36 -1.04 1.56
C LYS A 149 -45.54 -1.74 2.23
N THR A 150 -45.29 -2.90 2.81
CA THR A 150 -46.29 -3.70 3.54
C THR A 150 -46.52 -3.23 4.98
N MET A 151 -45.69 -2.27 5.47
CA MET A 151 -45.69 -1.82 6.86
C MET A 151 -45.97 -0.31 6.91
N THR A 152 -46.76 0.13 7.87
CA THR A 152 -46.95 1.56 8.15
C THR A 152 -45.78 2.14 8.90
N MET A 153 -45.61 3.47 8.89
CA MET A 153 -44.53 4.15 9.62
C MET A 153 -44.65 3.94 11.14
N GLU A 154 -45.87 3.86 11.67
CA GLU A 154 -46.13 3.58 13.08
C GLU A 154 -45.67 2.17 13.46
N GLU A 155 -46.01 1.16 12.65
CA GLU A 155 -45.58 -0.22 12.86
C GLU A 155 -44.06 -0.35 12.76
N ALA A 156 -43.46 0.31 11.79
CA ALA A 156 -42.01 0.32 11.62
C ALA A 156 -41.30 1.01 12.81
N THR A 157 -41.83 2.13 13.30
CA THR A 157 -41.32 2.85 14.47
C THR A 157 -41.36 1.96 15.73
N GLU A 158 -42.46 1.23 15.93
CA GLU A 158 -42.58 0.30 17.05
C GLU A 158 -41.59 -0.87 16.92
N ALA A 159 -41.40 -1.40 15.69
CA ALA A 159 -40.48 -2.51 15.44
C ALA A 159 -39.03 -2.16 15.78
N VAL A 160 -38.60 -0.91 15.55
CA VAL A 160 -37.19 -0.48 15.76
C VAL A 160 -36.94 0.30 17.04
N LYS A 161 -37.93 0.44 17.92
CA LYS A 161 -37.84 1.24 19.16
C LYS A 161 -36.70 0.82 20.10
N GLU A 162 -36.28 -0.44 20.04
CA GLU A 162 -35.17 -0.98 20.85
C GLU A 162 -33.80 -0.57 20.31
N PHE A 163 -33.73 -0.09 19.06
CA PHE A 163 -32.49 0.28 18.41
C PHE A 163 -32.30 1.81 18.42
N PRO A 164 -31.56 2.36 19.37
CA PRO A 164 -31.37 3.80 19.47
C PRO A 164 -30.72 4.37 18.20
N ASN A 165 -31.05 5.62 17.91
CA ASN A 165 -30.60 6.34 16.71
C ASN A 165 -30.95 5.65 15.38
N THR A 166 -32.07 4.93 15.33
CA THR A 166 -32.64 4.44 14.08
C THR A 166 -33.62 5.48 13.57
N MET A 167 -33.39 5.98 12.36
CA MET A 167 -34.20 6.99 11.69
C MET A 167 -34.92 6.36 10.50
N LEU A 168 -36.22 6.50 10.46
CA LEU A 168 -37.04 5.98 9.38
C LEU A 168 -37.42 7.11 8.39
N PHE A 169 -37.45 6.76 7.11
CA PHE A 169 -37.73 7.69 6.00
C PHE A 169 -38.82 7.17 5.09
N ASP A 170 -39.63 8.09 4.54
CA ASP A 170 -40.64 7.77 3.55
C ASP A 170 -40.06 7.57 2.14
N ASN A 171 -38.84 8.08 1.90
CA ASN A 171 -38.18 8.01 0.61
C ASN A 171 -36.67 7.95 0.72
N GLU A 172 -36.02 7.44 -0.33
CA GLU A 172 -34.57 7.27 -0.39
C GLU A 172 -33.80 8.61 -0.49
N ALA A 173 -34.39 9.65 -1.08
CA ALA A 173 -33.73 10.94 -1.25
C ALA A 173 -33.39 11.57 0.10
N ASP A 174 -34.34 11.61 1.03
CA ASP A 174 -34.16 12.18 2.36
C ASP A 174 -33.18 11.31 3.20
N MET A 175 -33.24 9.99 3.05
CA MET A 175 -32.34 9.06 3.69
C MET A 175 -30.89 9.29 3.22
N LEU A 176 -30.66 9.36 1.91
CA LEU A 176 -29.33 9.61 1.33
C LEU A 176 -28.80 11.00 1.70
N ALA A 177 -29.65 12.03 1.68
CA ALA A 177 -29.26 13.37 2.12
C ALA A 177 -28.81 13.38 3.59
N THR A 178 -29.52 12.67 4.46
CA THR A 178 -29.15 12.50 5.88
C THR A 178 -27.85 11.72 6.04
N PHE A 179 -27.64 10.64 5.28
CA PHE A 179 -26.37 9.91 5.28
C PHE A 179 -25.19 10.81 4.95
N LEU A 180 -25.33 11.63 3.89
CA LEU A 180 -24.27 12.56 3.49
C LEU A 180 -23.98 13.63 4.57
N ASP A 181 -24.97 14.02 5.37
CA ASP A 181 -24.77 14.90 6.53
C ASP A 181 -24.07 14.20 7.68
N LEU A 182 -24.42 12.95 7.98
CA LEU A 182 -23.77 12.16 9.04
C LEU A 182 -22.27 11.97 8.82
N ILE A 183 -21.86 11.73 7.59
CA ILE A 183 -20.46 11.52 7.26
C ILE A 183 -19.65 12.82 7.11
N LYS A 184 -20.27 13.99 7.27
CA LYS A 184 -19.65 15.29 6.99
C LYS A 184 -18.32 15.49 7.71
N ASP A 185 -18.19 15.05 8.97
CA ASP A 185 -16.98 15.19 9.77
C ASP A 185 -16.09 13.91 9.78
N ALA A 186 -16.46 12.89 9.02
CA ALA A 186 -15.63 11.71 8.87
C ALA A 186 -14.37 12.02 8.04
N ASP A 187 -13.22 11.56 8.49
CA ASP A 187 -11.95 11.57 7.75
C ASP A 187 -11.82 10.31 6.91
N VAL A 188 -12.27 9.19 7.45
CA VAL A 188 -12.22 7.87 6.83
C VAL A 188 -13.62 7.31 6.71
N LEU A 189 -13.96 6.82 5.52
CA LEU A 189 -15.08 5.91 5.31
C LEU A 189 -14.53 4.51 5.09
N SER A 190 -15.07 3.52 5.79
CA SER A 190 -14.66 2.13 5.66
C SER A 190 -15.87 1.20 5.75
N GLY A 191 -15.79 0.06 5.11
CA GLY A 191 -16.79 -0.98 5.12
C GLY A 191 -16.16 -2.30 4.70
N TRP A 192 -16.91 -3.39 4.72
CA TRP A 192 -16.43 -4.70 4.31
C TRP A 192 -16.72 -4.96 2.83
N ASN A 193 -15.70 -5.02 1.98
CA ASN A 193 -15.79 -5.04 0.52
C ASN A 193 -16.43 -3.77 -0.06
N SER A 194 -16.32 -2.68 0.67
CA SER A 194 -16.95 -1.40 0.34
C SER A 194 -16.40 -0.74 -0.93
N GLU A 195 -15.15 -1.05 -1.32
CA GLU A 195 -14.59 -0.63 -2.61
C GLU A 195 -15.33 -1.28 -3.79
N GLY A 196 -15.73 -2.54 -3.62
CA GLY A 196 -16.41 -3.30 -4.66
C GLY A 196 -17.92 -3.12 -4.71
N PHE A 197 -18.55 -2.60 -3.63
CA PHE A 197 -20.01 -2.51 -3.57
C PHE A 197 -20.52 -1.20 -2.95
N ASP A 198 -20.32 -0.96 -1.67
CA ASP A 198 -21.02 0.11 -0.94
C ASP A 198 -20.72 1.51 -1.49
N ILE A 199 -19.45 1.82 -1.74
CA ILE A 199 -19.06 3.15 -2.27
C ILE A 199 -19.62 3.37 -3.68
N PRO A 200 -19.32 2.51 -4.67
CA PRO A 200 -19.83 2.78 -6.01
C PRO A 200 -21.36 2.72 -6.08
N TYR A 201 -21.99 1.83 -5.32
CA TYR A 201 -23.44 1.75 -5.28
C TYR A 201 -24.06 3.04 -4.72
N THR A 202 -23.60 3.49 -3.55
CA THR A 202 -24.15 4.70 -2.90
C THR A 202 -23.89 5.95 -3.72
N VAL A 203 -22.70 6.12 -4.31
CA VAL A 203 -22.42 7.26 -5.20
C VAL A 203 -23.36 7.26 -6.40
N ASN A 204 -23.57 6.11 -7.07
CA ASN A 204 -24.47 5.99 -8.20
C ASN A 204 -25.95 6.19 -7.81
N ARG A 205 -26.36 5.77 -6.61
CA ARG A 205 -27.70 6.05 -6.09
C ARG A 205 -27.90 7.53 -5.82
N VAL A 206 -26.92 8.22 -5.22
CA VAL A 206 -26.98 9.69 -5.03
C VAL A 206 -27.12 10.41 -6.37
N ILE A 207 -26.39 10.00 -7.42
CA ILE A 207 -26.55 10.58 -8.77
C ILE A 207 -27.97 10.40 -9.29
N LYS A 208 -28.59 9.23 -9.09
CA LYS A 208 -29.91 8.89 -9.61
C LYS A 208 -31.04 9.50 -8.80
N THR A 209 -30.91 9.61 -7.50
CA THR A 209 -31.99 9.94 -6.57
C THR A 209 -31.96 11.40 -6.14
N LEU A 210 -30.78 11.97 -5.95
CA LEU A 210 -30.58 13.39 -5.64
C LEU A 210 -30.07 14.13 -6.89
N SER A 211 -28.77 14.34 -6.96
CA SER A 211 -28.11 14.92 -8.13
C SER A 211 -26.64 14.50 -8.23
N LYS A 212 -26.01 14.79 -9.38
CA LYS A 212 -24.57 14.64 -9.52
C LYS A 212 -23.81 15.59 -8.58
N GLU A 213 -24.33 16.79 -8.37
CA GLU A 213 -23.76 17.83 -7.51
C GLU A 213 -23.70 17.37 -6.06
N ASP A 214 -24.71 16.64 -5.58
CA ASP A 214 -24.74 16.10 -4.21
C ASP A 214 -23.63 15.10 -3.96
N THR A 215 -23.07 14.46 -4.98
CA THR A 215 -21.91 13.56 -4.80
C THR A 215 -20.66 14.27 -4.29
N ARG A 216 -20.57 15.60 -4.42
CA ARG A 216 -19.45 16.38 -3.84
C ARG A 216 -19.38 16.27 -2.31
N ARG A 217 -20.52 15.95 -1.66
CA ARG A 217 -20.57 15.76 -0.20
C ARG A 217 -19.82 14.52 0.28
N PHE A 218 -19.49 13.58 -0.62
CA PHE A 218 -18.54 12.51 -0.32
C PHE A 218 -17.10 13.00 -0.23
N CYS A 219 -16.79 14.12 -0.85
CA CYS A 219 -15.44 14.69 -0.93
C CYS A 219 -15.33 15.96 -0.08
N LEU A 220 -14.09 16.47 0.03
CA LEU A 220 -13.82 17.80 0.57
C LEU A 220 -13.55 18.80 -0.58
N TRP A 221 -13.45 20.07 -0.23
CA TRP A 221 -13.17 21.18 -1.17
C TRP A 221 -14.18 21.31 -2.32
N ASP A 222 -15.40 20.83 -2.12
CA ASP A 222 -16.46 20.83 -3.13
C ASP A 222 -16.06 20.11 -4.45
N LEU A 223 -15.26 19.06 -4.33
CA LEU A 223 -14.80 18.25 -5.45
C LEU A 223 -15.68 17.03 -5.67
N PHE A 224 -15.70 16.53 -6.90
CA PHE A 224 -16.41 15.30 -7.24
C PHE A 224 -15.59 14.06 -6.91
N PRO A 225 -16.24 12.94 -6.51
CA PRO A 225 -15.59 11.63 -6.48
C PRO A 225 -15.04 11.30 -7.88
N LYS A 226 -13.83 10.74 -7.93
CA LYS A 226 -13.18 10.37 -9.19
C LYS A 226 -13.50 8.92 -9.53
N LYS A 227 -14.24 8.72 -10.61
CA LYS A 227 -14.52 7.39 -11.14
C LYS A 227 -13.22 6.68 -11.46
N ARG A 228 -13.04 5.44 -10.96
CA ARG A 228 -11.90 4.57 -11.23
C ARG A 228 -12.37 3.18 -11.63
N GLU A 229 -11.93 2.73 -12.80
CA GLU A 229 -12.12 1.36 -13.27
C GLU A 229 -10.87 0.54 -12.96
N TYR A 230 -11.05 -0.67 -12.49
CA TYR A 230 -9.97 -1.58 -12.14
C TYR A 230 -10.36 -3.02 -12.47
N GLU A 231 -9.36 -3.87 -12.63
CA GLU A 231 -9.57 -5.28 -12.86
C GLU A 231 -9.44 -6.07 -11.55
N LYS A 232 -10.44 -6.86 -11.21
CA LYS A 232 -10.43 -7.76 -10.05
C LYS A 232 -10.86 -9.16 -10.50
N PHE A 233 -9.97 -10.13 -10.36
CA PHE A 233 -10.19 -11.53 -10.78
C PHE A 233 -10.63 -11.68 -12.24
N GLY A 234 -10.00 -10.93 -13.15
CA GLY A 234 -10.30 -10.97 -14.59
C GLY A 234 -11.62 -10.28 -14.98
N ARG A 235 -12.25 -9.54 -14.07
CA ARG A 235 -13.47 -8.76 -14.33
C ARG A 235 -13.21 -7.28 -14.13
N GLN A 236 -13.77 -6.47 -15.03
CA GLN A 236 -13.80 -5.03 -14.85
C GLN A 236 -14.72 -4.68 -13.67
N ALA A 237 -14.23 -3.86 -12.77
CA ALA A 237 -14.96 -3.35 -11.62
C ALA A 237 -14.85 -1.83 -11.56
N LEU A 238 -15.86 -1.19 -11.00
CA LEU A 238 -15.95 0.25 -10.82
C LEU A 238 -15.87 0.60 -9.35
N THR A 239 -15.15 1.68 -9.05
CA THR A 239 -15.20 2.35 -7.76
C THR A 239 -15.05 3.86 -7.92
N TYR A 240 -15.10 4.59 -6.79
CA TYR A 240 -14.86 6.02 -6.75
C TYR A 240 -13.82 6.37 -5.71
N ASP A 241 -12.78 7.10 -6.13
CA ASP A 241 -11.82 7.68 -5.22
C ASP A 241 -12.41 8.97 -4.64
N LEU A 242 -12.55 9.02 -3.33
CA LEU A 242 -13.03 10.20 -2.61
C LEU A 242 -11.85 11.17 -2.41
N VAL A 243 -12.06 12.46 -2.66
CA VAL A 243 -11.00 13.46 -2.60
C VAL A 243 -11.05 14.20 -1.26
N GLY A 244 -9.97 14.14 -0.51
CA GLY A 244 -9.85 14.78 0.81
C GLY A 244 -10.50 13.98 1.95
N ARG A 245 -11.27 12.96 1.64
CA ARG A 245 -11.76 11.97 2.58
C ARG A 245 -11.23 10.61 2.17
N VAL A 246 -10.60 9.92 3.10
CA VAL A 246 -9.99 8.63 2.84
C VAL A 246 -11.07 7.55 2.76
N HIS A 247 -11.10 6.79 1.67
CA HIS A 247 -11.82 5.53 1.64
C HIS A 247 -10.81 4.39 1.69
N VAL A 248 -10.99 3.48 2.65
CA VAL A 248 -10.18 2.26 2.78
C VAL A 248 -11.11 1.09 3.08
N ASP A 249 -11.12 0.11 2.20
CA ASP A 249 -11.89 -1.12 2.38
C ASP A 249 -11.28 -1.97 3.51
N TYR A 250 -12.06 -2.28 4.55
CA TYR A 250 -11.55 -3.02 5.70
C TYR A 250 -11.20 -4.48 5.36
N LEU A 251 -11.87 -5.09 4.38
CA LEU A 251 -11.49 -6.40 3.86
C LEU A 251 -10.07 -6.38 3.27
N GLU A 252 -9.75 -5.35 2.50
CA GLU A 252 -8.42 -5.23 1.89
C GLU A 252 -7.35 -4.90 2.96
N LEU A 253 -7.67 -4.10 3.98
CA LEU A 253 -6.80 -3.91 5.16
C LEU A 253 -6.54 -5.24 5.87
N TYR A 254 -7.60 -6.02 6.10
CA TYR A 254 -7.49 -7.32 6.74
C TYR A 254 -6.59 -8.29 5.95
N ARG A 255 -6.80 -8.39 4.64
CA ARG A 255 -5.95 -9.21 3.75
C ARG A 255 -4.51 -8.77 3.76
N LYS A 256 -4.27 -7.46 3.76
CA LYS A 256 -2.92 -6.89 3.70
C LYS A 256 -2.11 -7.13 4.98
N TYR A 257 -2.73 -6.95 6.13
CA TYR A 257 -2.03 -6.98 7.42
C TYR A 257 -2.17 -8.30 8.18
N THR A 258 -2.93 -9.27 7.63
CA THR A 258 -3.01 -10.63 8.15
C THR A 258 -2.16 -11.56 7.28
N TYR A 259 -1.15 -12.20 7.90
CA TYR A 259 -0.21 -13.06 7.17
C TYR A 259 -0.71 -14.49 6.96
N GLU A 260 -1.72 -14.91 7.70
CA GLU A 260 -2.30 -16.24 7.61
C GLU A 260 -3.50 -16.23 6.65
N GLU A 261 -3.55 -17.20 5.75
CA GLU A 261 -4.72 -17.39 4.90
C GLU A 261 -5.92 -17.85 5.71
N ARG A 262 -7.10 -17.36 5.36
CA ARG A 262 -8.38 -17.74 5.94
C ARG A 262 -9.17 -18.60 4.97
N HIS A 263 -9.93 -19.55 5.50
CA HIS A 263 -10.83 -20.39 4.69
C HIS A 263 -11.92 -19.57 3.98
N SER A 264 -12.33 -18.46 4.59
CA SER A 264 -13.30 -17.53 4.05
C SER A 264 -12.97 -16.11 4.49
N TYR A 265 -13.16 -15.16 3.59
CA TYR A 265 -13.03 -13.72 3.85
C TYR A 265 -14.40 -13.02 3.93
N ARG A 266 -15.48 -13.75 4.18
CA ARG A 266 -16.77 -13.16 4.51
C ARG A 266 -16.72 -12.56 5.91
N LEU A 267 -17.40 -11.44 6.12
CA LEU A 267 -17.40 -10.72 7.41
C LEU A 267 -17.78 -11.67 8.57
N ASP A 268 -18.79 -12.52 8.39
CA ASP A 268 -19.23 -13.49 9.39
C ASP A 268 -18.10 -14.44 9.83
N ALA A 269 -17.37 -15.01 8.86
CA ALA A 269 -16.28 -15.94 9.13
C ALA A 269 -15.08 -15.25 9.82
N ILE A 270 -14.77 -14.02 9.42
CA ILE A 270 -13.68 -13.25 10.02
C ILE A 270 -14.07 -12.78 11.42
N ALA A 271 -15.30 -12.32 11.62
CA ALA A 271 -15.79 -11.91 12.94
C ALA A 271 -15.82 -13.09 13.92
N GLU A 272 -16.24 -14.28 13.47
CA GLU A 272 -16.19 -15.49 14.29
C GLU A 272 -14.75 -15.84 14.68
N TYR A 273 -13.82 -15.81 13.72
CA TYR A 273 -12.41 -16.11 13.97
C TYR A 273 -11.75 -15.10 14.91
N GLU A 274 -11.95 -13.83 14.65
CA GLU A 274 -11.26 -12.76 15.39
C GLU A 274 -11.95 -12.41 16.72
N LEU A 275 -13.28 -12.39 16.75
CA LEU A 275 -14.06 -11.89 17.89
C LEU A 275 -14.80 -13.00 18.64
N GLY A 276 -15.00 -14.17 18.03
CA GLY A 276 -15.92 -15.20 18.52
C GLY A 276 -17.39 -14.81 18.34
N GLU A 277 -17.67 -13.84 17.49
CA GLU A 277 -19.00 -13.29 17.22
C GLU A 277 -19.43 -13.58 15.79
N ARG A 278 -20.73 -13.65 15.56
CA ARG A 278 -21.32 -13.89 14.24
C ARG A 278 -22.31 -12.80 13.86
N LYS A 279 -22.64 -12.76 12.58
CA LYS A 279 -23.77 -11.98 12.07
C LYS A 279 -25.07 -12.45 12.67
N THR A 280 -26.06 -11.57 12.69
CA THR A 280 -27.45 -11.95 13.05
C THR A 280 -27.94 -13.05 12.11
N GLN A 281 -28.40 -14.15 12.68
CA GLN A 281 -28.90 -15.28 11.90
C GLN A 281 -30.37 -15.08 11.54
N TYR A 282 -30.75 -15.41 10.33
CA TYR A 282 -32.11 -15.35 9.85
C TYR A 282 -32.40 -16.50 8.87
N GLU A 283 -33.67 -16.79 8.65
CA GLU A 283 -34.11 -17.79 7.68
C GLU A 283 -34.57 -17.13 6.37
N GLY A 284 -34.31 -17.78 5.23
CA GLY A 284 -34.72 -17.30 3.91
C GLY A 284 -33.70 -16.36 3.27
N THR A 285 -34.20 -15.46 2.44
CA THR A 285 -33.38 -14.47 1.71
C THR A 285 -33.50 -13.08 2.36
N LEU A 286 -32.57 -12.18 2.06
CA LEU A 286 -32.53 -10.84 2.66
C LEU A 286 -33.77 -10.01 2.33
N ASP A 287 -34.30 -10.13 1.11
CA ASP A 287 -35.55 -9.49 0.69
C ASP A 287 -36.78 -10.04 1.45
N GLN A 288 -36.79 -11.34 1.75
CA GLN A 288 -37.83 -11.92 2.63
C GLN A 288 -37.71 -11.40 4.05
N LEU A 289 -36.48 -11.29 4.57
CA LEU A 289 -36.25 -10.69 5.88
C LEU A 289 -36.74 -9.24 5.94
N TYR A 290 -36.37 -8.43 4.95
CA TYR A 290 -36.81 -7.04 4.84
C TYR A 290 -38.35 -6.91 4.87
N ASN A 291 -39.04 -7.73 4.08
CA ASN A 291 -40.51 -7.64 3.95
C ASN A 291 -41.29 -8.28 5.09
N ASN A 292 -40.76 -9.29 5.78
CA ASN A 292 -41.48 -10.09 6.74
C ASN A 292 -41.05 -9.88 8.19
N ASP A 293 -39.78 -9.49 8.43
CA ASP A 293 -39.23 -9.23 9.77
C ASP A 293 -38.27 -8.03 9.72
N PHE A 294 -38.85 -6.86 9.59
CA PHE A 294 -38.11 -5.60 9.51
C PHE A 294 -37.25 -5.32 10.75
N LYS A 295 -37.69 -5.79 11.93
CA LYS A 295 -36.90 -5.66 13.17
C LYS A 295 -35.56 -6.38 13.04
N THR A 296 -35.57 -7.65 12.67
CA THR A 296 -34.37 -8.47 12.48
C THR A 296 -33.52 -7.97 11.31
N PHE A 297 -34.14 -7.41 10.26
CA PHE A 297 -33.42 -6.77 9.15
C PHE A 297 -32.58 -5.55 9.62
N ILE A 298 -33.14 -4.68 10.44
CA ILE A 298 -32.43 -3.55 11.03
C ILE A 298 -31.32 -4.02 11.99
N GLU A 299 -31.60 -5.03 12.81
CA GLU A 299 -30.57 -5.64 13.66
C GLU A 299 -29.41 -6.19 12.85
N TYR A 300 -29.70 -6.88 11.74
CA TYR A 300 -28.69 -7.45 10.85
C TYR A 300 -27.76 -6.36 10.28
N ASN A 301 -28.31 -5.32 9.64
CA ASN A 301 -27.51 -4.23 9.08
C ASN A 301 -26.68 -3.49 10.16
N ARG A 302 -27.24 -3.25 11.35
CA ARG A 302 -26.53 -2.64 12.47
C ARG A 302 -25.40 -3.55 12.99
N GLN A 303 -25.62 -4.85 13.05
CA GLN A 303 -24.62 -5.82 13.52
C GLN A 303 -23.42 -5.87 12.58
N ASP A 304 -23.62 -5.85 11.27
CA ASP A 304 -22.54 -5.85 10.28
C ASP A 304 -21.61 -4.66 10.49
N CYS A 305 -22.16 -3.47 10.64
CA CYS A 305 -21.40 -2.27 10.93
C CYS A 305 -20.72 -2.31 12.32
N ALA A 306 -21.39 -2.84 13.34
CA ALA A 306 -20.82 -2.98 14.68
C ALA A 306 -19.66 -3.98 14.74
N LEU A 307 -19.70 -5.04 13.95
CA LEU A 307 -18.60 -5.99 13.82
C LEU A 307 -17.34 -5.33 13.28
N LEU A 308 -17.47 -4.40 12.31
CA LEU A 308 -16.33 -3.65 11.75
C LEU A 308 -15.63 -2.79 12.81
N ASP A 309 -16.38 -2.05 13.61
CA ASP A 309 -15.81 -1.26 14.71
C ASP A 309 -15.08 -2.16 15.74
N ARG A 310 -15.69 -3.32 16.12
CA ARG A 310 -15.06 -4.26 17.04
C ARG A 310 -13.81 -4.92 16.46
N LEU A 311 -13.82 -5.24 15.16
CA LEU A 311 -12.64 -5.73 14.45
C LEU A 311 -11.52 -4.67 14.49
N ASP A 312 -11.83 -3.42 14.16
CA ASP A 312 -10.80 -2.37 14.17
C ASP A 312 -10.30 -2.04 15.58
N LYS A 313 -11.17 -2.04 16.59
CA LYS A 313 -10.76 -1.90 17.99
C LYS A 313 -9.78 -2.98 18.45
N LYS A 314 -9.94 -4.22 17.94
CA LYS A 314 -9.03 -5.32 18.23
C LYS A 314 -7.77 -5.26 17.39
N LEU A 315 -7.89 -5.10 16.08
CA LEU A 315 -6.81 -5.27 15.10
C LEU A 315 -6.01 -3.99 14.86
N LYS A 316 -6.62 -2.82 15.04
CA LYS A 316 -5.98 -1.50 14.88
C LYS A 316 -5.41 -1.26 13.48
N PHE A 317 -6.03 -1.79 12.44
CA PHE A 317 -5.50 -1.70 11.09
C PHE A 317 -5.62 -0.30 10.47
N LEU A 318 -6.64 0.49 10.84
CA LEU A 318 -6.71 1.89 10.45
C LEU A 318 -5.60 2.71 11.12
N ASP A 319 -5.35 2.50 12.41
CA ASP A 319 -4.25 3.16 13.13
C ASP A 319 -2.89 2.76 12.55
N LEU A 320 -2.71 1.48 12.17
CA LEU A 320 -1.50 0.98 11.53
C LEU A 320 -1.26 1.64 10.17
N ALA A 321 -2.29 1.70 9.31
CA ALA A 321 -2.19 2.35 8.01
C ALA A 321 -1.87 3.85 8.15
N ASN A 322 -2.50 4.54 9.09
CA ASN A 322 -2.26 5.94 9.41
C ASN A 322 -0.82 6.18 9.89
N THR A 323 -0.33 5.33 10.81
CA THR A 323 1.05 5.40 11.31
C THR A 323 2.05 5.19 10.17
N LEU A 324 1.85 4.16 9.34
CA LEU A 324 2.72 3.88 8.19
C LEU A 324 2.73 5.04 7.18
N ALA A 325 1.58 5.70 6.97
CA ALA A 325 1.50 6.86 6.10
C ALA A 325 2.37 8.02 6.62
N HIS A 326 2.31 8.31 7.92
CA HIS A 326 3.06 9.41 8.54
C HIS A 326 4.55 9.12 8.63
N GLU A 327 4.94 7.92 9.01
CA GLU A 327 6.35 7.49 9.05
C GLU A 327 7.05 7.62 7.70
N ASN A 328 6.30 7.46 6.62
CA ASN A 328 6.85 7.49 5.26
C ASN A 328 6.41 8.73 4.45
N THR A 329 5.68 9.66 5.04
CA THR A 329 5.16 10.87 4.37
C THR A 329 4.39 10.60 3.08
N VAL A 330 3.49 9.61 3.14
CA VAL A 330 2.57 9.23 2.05
C VAL A 330 1.12 9.33 2.50
N LEU A 331 0.16 9.20 1.58
CA LEU A 331 -1.25 9.15 1.94
C LEU A 331 -1.65 7.77 2.48
N ILE A 332 -2.71 7.71 3.27
CA ILE A 332 -3.20 6.45 3.86
C ILE A 332 -3.51 5.43 2.76
N GLN A 333 -4.18 5.82 1.66
CA GLN A 333 -4.46 4.92 0.54
C GLN A 333 -3.18 4.37 -0.11
N THR A 334 -2.10 5.15 -0.10
CA THR A 334 -0.80 4.70 -0.63
C THR A 334 -0.24 3.53 0.15
N THR A 335 -0.56 3.43 1.45
CA THR A 335 -0.10 2.31 2.29
C THR A 335 -0.63 0.96 1.83
N MET A 336 -1.69 0.93 1.03
CA MET A 336 -2.17 -0.30 0.41
C MET A 336 -1.21 -0.87 -0.65
N GLY A 337 -0.28 -0.06 -1.17
CA GLY A 337 0.79 -0.46 -2.10
C GLY A 337 2.16 -0.51 -1.42
N ALA A 338 2.74 -1.70 -1.20
CA ALA A 338 4.05 -1.82 -0.53
C ALA A 338 5.18 -1.11 -1.28
N VAL A 339 5.17 -1.13 -2.62
CA VAL A 339 6.22 -0.53 -3.46
C VAL A 339 6.28 0.98 -3.27
N ALA A 340 5.15 1.67 -3.34
CA ALA A 340 5.10 3.13 -3.24
C ALA A 340 5.54 3.64 -1.85
N VAL A 341 5.16 2.93 -0.79
CA VAL A 341 5.59 3.26 0.59
C VAL A 341 7.09 3.07 0.75
N THR A 342 7.61 1.92 0.28
CA THR A 342 9.06 1.61 0.39
C THR A 342 9.89 2.58 -0.42
N GLU A 343 9.45 2.93 -1.63
CA GLU A 343 10.12 3.93 -2.47
C GLU A 343 10.23 5.28 -1.75
N GLN A 344 9.12 5.77 -1.18
CA GLN A 344 9.14 7.05 -0.46
C GLN A 344 10.02 6.97 0.82
N ALA A 345 10.02 5.85 1.51
CA ALA A 345 10.92 5.63 2.66
C ALA A 345 12.39 5.72 2.26
N ILE A 346 12.77 5.14 1.11
CA ILE A 346 14.13 5.21 0.56
C ILE A 346 14.48 6.65 0.16
N ILE A 347 13.56 7.37 -0.49
CA ILE A 347 13.73 8.78 -0.84
C ILE A 347 13.97 9.63 0.41
N ASN A 348 13.14 9.47 1.43
CA ASN A 348 13.29 10.19 2.69
C ASN A 348 14.63 9.89 3.37
N GLU A 349 15.10 8.64 3.35
CA GLU A 349 16.40 8.25 3.90
C GLU A 349 17.57 8.85 3.09
N ALA A 350 17.48 8.87 1.75
CA ALA A 350 18.46 9.51 0.89
C ALA A 350 18.56 11.02 1.18
N HIS A 351 17.43 11.71 1.27
CA HIS A 351 17.36 13.13 1.60
C HIS A 351 17.93 13.43 3.00
N ARG A 352 17.61 12.57 3.99
CA ARG A 352 18.18 12.68 5.35
C ARG A 352 19.72 12.61 5.34
N ARG A 353 20.29 11.85 4.42
CA ARG A 353 21.75 11.74 4.23
C ARG A 353 22.32 12.81 3.29
N GLY A 354 21.49 13.67 2.72
CA GLY A 354 21.89 14.75 1.81
C GLY A 354 22.11 14.31 0.37
N PHE A 355 21.58 13.15 -0.03
CA PHE A 355 21.68 12.62 -1.37
C PHE A 355 20.40 12.85 -2.19
N VAL A 356 20.57 12.93 -3.50
CA VAL A 356 19.52 13.03 -4.50
C VAL A 356 19.35 11.69 -5.20
N VAL A 357 18.10 11.25 -5.40
CA VAL A 357 17.80 9.95 -6.01
C VAL A 357 17.56 10.06 -7.52
N PRO A 358 17.85 8.99 -8.31
CA PRO A 358 17.57 9.00 -9.75
C PRO A 358 16.06 8.97 -10.02
N ASN A 359 15.66 9.37 -11.22
CA ASN A 359 14.32 9.11 -11.73
C ASN A 359 14.08 7.62 -11.91
N ARG A 360 12.81 7.22 -11.93
CA ARG A 360 12.42 5.85 -12.32
C ARG A 360 12.85 5.57 -13.75
N PRO A 361 13.35 4.36 -14.06
CA PRO A 361 13.65 3.97 -15.43
C PRO A 361 12.38 4.04 -16.28
N LYS A 362 12.52 4.42 -17.54
CA LYS A 362 11.42 4.45 -18.51
C LYS A 362 10.91 3.04 -18.77
N MET A 363 9.63 2.94 -19.19
CA MET A 363 8.97 1.65 -19.37
C MET A 363 9.67 0.79 -20.43
N ASP A 364 10.22 1.40 -21.48
CA ASP A 364 10.98 0.70 -22.54
C ASP A 364 12.32 0.14 -22.04
N GLU A 365 12.89 0.75 -20.99
CA GLU A 365 14.15 0.31 -20.36
C GLU A 365 13.92 -0.84 -19.36
N ARG A 366 12.65 -1.16 -19.01
CA ARG A 366 12.27 -2.19 -18.04
C ARG A 366 12.08 -3.58 -18.65
N GLN A 367 12.03 -3.71 -19.98
CA GLN A 367 11.65 -4.97 -20.65
C GLN A 367 12.63 -6.14 -20.41
N ASP A 368 13.90 -5.86 -20.06
CA ASP A 368 14.92 -6.90 -19.86
C ASP A 368 15.28 -7.15 -18.37
N THR A 369 14.60 -6.51 -17.42
CA THR A 369 14.95 -6.57 -15.99
C THR A 369 14.00 -7.40 -15.13
N ALA A 370 13.25 -8.33 -15.70
CA ALA A 370 12.47 -9.28 -14.89
C ALA A 370 13.43 -10.13 -14.04
N ALA A 371 13.56 -9.78 -12.75
CA ALA A 371 14.34 -10.56 -11.82
C ALA A 371 13.80 -12.00 -11.80
N ALA A 372 14.69 -12.99 -11.94
CA ALA A 372 14.33 -14.39 -11.76
C ALA A 372 13.76 -14.58 -10.35
N GLY A 373 12.67 -15.33 -10.24
CA GLY A 373 12.10 -15.69 -8.94
C GLY A 373 13.08 -16.51 -8.10
N ALA A 374 12.81 -16.60 -6.80
CA ALA A 374 13.58 -17.44 -5.91
C ALA A 374 13.52 -18.92 -6.33
N TYR A 375 14.61 -19.64 -6.13
CA TYR A 375 14.61 -21.09 -6.33
C TYR A 375 13.70 -21.76 -5.29
N VAL A 376 12.84 -22.65 -5.77
CA VAL A 376 12.00 -23.51 -4.93
C VAL A 376 12.34 -24.95 -5.29
N ALA A 377 12.91 -25.69 -4.33
CA ALA A 377 13.21 -27.11 -4.53
C ALA A 377 11.90 -27.90 -4.68
N TYR A 378 11.90 -28.89 -5.56
CA TYR A 378 10.79 -29.84 -5.63
C TYR A 378 10.73 -30.66 -4.35
N PRO A 379 9.55 -30.81 -3.72
CA PRO A 379 9.42 -31.66 -2.54
C PRO A 379 9.68 -33.14 -2.93
N LYS A 380 10.29 -33.88 -2.01
CA LYS A 380 10.36 -35.33 -2.15
C LYS A 380 8.99 -35.90 -1.80
N GLU A 381 8.39 -36.62 -2.74
CA GLU A 381 7.09 -37.25 -2.54
C GLU A 381 7.15 -38.38 -1.52
N GLY A 382 6.08 -38.57 -0.78
CA GLY A 382 5.91 -39.63 0.19
C GLY A 382 5.97 -39.15 1.65
N ILE A 383 5.79 -40.11 2.57
CA ILE A 383 5.88 -39.87 4.01
C ILE A 383 7.36 -39.82 4.39
N GLN A 384 7.72 -38.75 5.10
CA GLN A 384 9.09 -38.55 5.59
C GLN A 384 9.09 -38.59 7.13
N ASP A 385 10.05 -39.36 7.70
CA ASP A 385 10.27 -39.41 9.14
C ASP A 385 11.36 -38.39 9.53
N TRP A 386 11.27 -37.88 10.77
CA TRP A 386 12.26 -36.99 11.35
C TRP A 386 12.48 -35.68 10.58
N VAL A 387 11.40 -35.03 10.19
CA VAL A 387 11.44 -33.76 9.48
C VAL A 387 11.69 -32.61 10.47
N GLY A 388 12.77 -31.87 10.25
CA GLY A 388 13.04 -30.59 10.93
C GLY A 388 12.81 -29.42 9.99
N SER A 389 12.20 -28.35 10.48
CA SER A 389 12.02 -27.09 9.75
C SER A 389 12.86 -25.99 10.38
N LEU A 390 13.60 -25.25 9.55
CA LEU A 390 14.36 -24.07 9.97
C LEU A 390 13.90 -22.88 9.13
N ASP A 391 13.64 -21.76 9.80
CA ASP A 391 13.31 -20.49 9.16
C ASP A 391 14.38 -19.44 9.46
N ILE A 392 14.82 -18.71 8.44
CA ILE A 392 15.81 -17.65 8.60
C ILE A 392 15.08 -16.34 8.86
N ASN A 393 15.23 -15.81 10.06
CA ASN A 393 14.62 -14.54 10.47
C ASN A 393 14.98 -13.40 9.50
N SER A 394 13.95 -12.82 8.88
CA SER A 394 14.09 -11.66 7.97
C SER A 394 15.14 -11.91 6.88
N LEU A 395 15.05 -13.05 6.17
CA LEU A 395 16.04 -13.52 5.19
C LEU A 395 16.49 -12.42 4.23
N TYR A 396 15.56 -11.84 3.45
CA TYR A 396 15.90 -10.80 2.46
C TYR A 396 16.52 -9.54 3.10
N PRO A 397 15.92 -8.93 4.14
CA PRO A 397 16.55 -7.81 4.83
C PRO A 397 17.93 -8.13 5.41
N SER A 398 18.13 -9.33 5.90
CA SER A 398 19.43 -9.76 6.44
C SER A 398 20.48 -9.91 5.35
N ALA A 399 20.12 -10.49 4.19
CA ALA A 399 21.02 -10.60 3.05
C ALA A 399 21.40 -9.22 2.49
N ILE A 400 20.44 -8.32 2.35
CA ILE A 400 20.68 -6.94 1.88
C ILE A 400 21.66 -6.21 2.82
N ARG A 401 21.47 -6.35 4.13
CA ARG A 401 22.38 -5.74 5.12
C ARG A 401 23.76 -6.40 5.14
N ALA A 402 23.79 -7.75 5.06
CA ALA A 402 25.03 -8.52 5.11
C ALA A 402 25.92 -8.28 3.88
N LEU A 403 25.35 -8.00 2.74
CA LEU A 403 26.08 -7.70 1.50
C LEU A 403 26.17 -6.19 1.22
N ASN A 404 25.63 -5.35 2.09
CA ASN A 404 25.55 -3.91 1.88
C ASN A 404 24.93 -3.56 0.51
N MET A 405 23.87 -4.28 0.12
CA MET A 405 23.26 -4.17 -1.22
C MET A 405 22.52 -2.85 -1.41
N GLY A 406 23.06 -2.01 -2.26
CA GLY A 406 22.46 -0.77 -2.72
C GLY A 406 22.99 -0.41 -4.10
N PRO A 407 22.24 0.30 -4.95
CA PRO A 407 22.74 0.69 -6.27
C PRO A 407 24.03 1.53 -6.18
N GLU A 408 24.16 2.30 -5.10
CA GLU A 408 25.31 3.17 -4.85
C GLU A 408 26.53 2.44 -4.26
N THR A 409 26.39 1.19 -3.88
CA THR A 409 27.46 0.36 -3.29
C THR A 409 28.00 -0.68 -4.25
N ILE A 410 27.39 -0.84 -5.42
CA ILE A 410 27.92 -1.68 -6.50
C ILE A 410 29.20 -1.05 -7.01
N ILE A 411 30.27 -1.86 -7.13
CA ILE A 411 31.54 -1.42 -7.67
C ILE A 411 32.01 -2.26 -8.87
N GLY A 412 31.44 -3.45 -9.05
CA GLY A 412 31.78 -4.30 -10.18
C GLY A 412 30.86 -5.50 -10.30
N GLN A 413 30.96 -6.18 -11.43
CA GLN A 413 30.20 -7.37 -11.77
C GLN A 413 31.08 -8.38 -12.50
N LEU A 414 31.11 -9.61 -12.03
CA LEU A 414 31.67 -10.71 -12.82
C LEU A 414 30.73 -11.01 -14.00
N ARG A 415 31.28 -11.20 -15.19
CA ARG A 415 30.49 -11.59 -16.35
C ARG A 415 29.90 -12.97 -16.17
N GLN A 416 28.60 -13.11 -16.45
CA GLN A 416 27.83 -14.34 -16.25
C GLN A 416 27.73 -15.20 -17.51
N ASP A 417 28.67 -15.08 -18.42
CA ASP A 417 28.64 -15.82 -19.70
C ASP A 417 28.65 -17.33 -19.51
N LYS A 418 29.50 -17.83 -18.61
CA LYS A 418 29.59 -19.26 -18.30
C LYS A 418 28.31 -19.82 -17.66
N THR A 419 27.67 -19.05 -16.78
CA THR A 419 26.41 -19.44 -16.15
C THR A 419 25.34 -19.59 -17.21
N LYS A 420 25.22 -18.62 -18.11
CA LYS A 420 24.26 -18.67 -19.23
C LYS A 420 24.49 -19.87 -20.12
N GLU A 421 25.72 -20.06 -20.59
CA GLU A 421 26.09 -21.19 -21.44
C GLU A 421 25.80 -22.55 -20.77
N TYR A 422 26.09 -22.70 -19.49
CA TYR A 422 25.77 -23.91 -18.74
C TYR A 422 24.29 -24.17 -18.66
N ILE A 423 23.47 -23.18 -18.30
CA ILE A 423 22.02 -23.34 -18.18
C ILE A 423 21.40 -23.68 -19.54
N GLU A 424 21.79 -22.98 -20.60
CA GLU A 424 21.36 -23.29 -21.96
C GLU A 424 21.73 -24.69 -22.40
N ALA A 425 22.95 -25.15 -22.10
CA ALA A 425 23.40 -26.51 -22.39
C ALA A 425 22.62 -27.58 -21.61
N GLN A 426 22.21 -27.31 -20.35
CA GLN A 426 21.36 -28.22 -19.58
C GLN A 426 19.93 -28.28 -20.14
N MET A 427 19.37 -27.14 -20.55
CA MET A 427 18.06 -27.08 -21.18
C MET A 427 18.05 -27.79 -22.55
N ALA A 428 19.11 -27.64 -23.34
CA ALA A 428 19.28 -28.38 -24.60
C ALA A 428 19.34 -29.90 -24.39
N LYS A 429 19.74 -30.38 -23.22
CA LYS A 429 19.70 -31.80 -22.82
C LYS A 429 18.31 -32.22 -22.28
N GLY A 430 17.29 -31.40 -22.43
CA GLY A 430 15.91 -31.69 -22.03
C GLY A 430 15.57 -31.42 -20.55
N LYS A 431 16.45 -30.77 -19.77
CA LYS A 431 16.10 -30.34 -18.42
C LYS A 431 15.16 -29.12 -18.49
N SER A 432 14.22 -29.04 -17.53
CA SER A 432 13.49 -27.80 -17.31
C SER A 432 14.42 -26.70 -16.79
N PHE A 433 14.03 -25.44 -16.93
CA PHE A 433 14.79 -24.30 -16.40
C PHE A 433 15.11 -24.49 -14.91
N ALA A 434 14.11 -24.83 -14.08
CA ALA A 434 14.32 -25.08 -12.65
C ALA A 434 15.32 -26.22 -12.38
N ALA A 435 15.23 -27.33 -13.12
CA ALA A 435 16.17 -28.46 -12.97
C ALA A 435 17.57 -28.15 -13.48
N ALA A 436 17.73 -27.22 -14.43
CA ALA A 436 19.03 -26.75 -14.88
C ALA A 436 19.76 -25.93 -13.79
N TRP A 437 18.99 -25.19 -12.99
CA TRP A 437 19.49 -24.39 -11.86
C TRP A 437 19.64 -25.17 -10.56
N GLU A 438 19.13 -26.40 -10.46
CA GLU A 438 19.16 -27.17 -9.22
C GLU A 438 20.60 -27.35 -8.67
N GLY A 439 20.85 -26.85 -7.46
CA GLY A 439 22.15 -26.86 -6.82
C GLY A 439 23.21 -25.92 -7.41
N LYS A 440 22.82 -25.01 -8.32
CA LYS A 440 23.69 -24.07 -9.01
C LYS A 440 23.27 -22.61 -8.77
N PHE A 441 23.07 -22.25 -7.52
CA PHE A 441 22.75 -20.89 -7.19
C PHE A 441 23.88 -19.93 -7.51
N GLY A 442 23.53 -18.92 -8.27
CA GLY A 442 24.43 -17.85 -8.58
C GLY A 442 25.43 -18.19 -9.67
N ALA A 443 26.51 -17.50 -9.69
CA ALA A 443 27.46 -17.50 -10.76
C ALA A 443 28.35 -18.75 -10.78
N LEU A 444 28.30 -19.51 -11.86
CA LEU A 444 29.34 -20.52 -12.14
C LEU A 444 30.71 -19.88 -12.20
N GLU A 445 30.79 -18.62 -12.59
CA GLU A 445 31.99 -17.78 -12.52
C GLU A 445 32.50 -17.68 -11.08
N TYR A 446 31.59 -17.51 -10.10
CA TYR A 446 31.95 -17.51 -8.69
C TYR A 446 32.43 -18.87 -8.20
N GLU A 447 31.81 -19.98 -8.63
CA GLU A 447 32.34 -21.33 -8.37
C GLU A 447 33.75 -21.51 -8.95
N ALA A 448 34.01 -21.01 -10.16
CA ALA A 448 35.34 -21.07 -10.77
C ALA A 448 36.37 -20.27 -9.94
N VAL A 449 36.00 -19.07 -9.45
CA VAL A 449 36.84 -18.27 -8.57
C VAL A 449 37.13 -19.01 -7.27
N MET A 450 36.10 -19.56 -6.63
CA MET A 450 36.25 -20.34 -5.38
C MET A 450 36.96 -21.65 -5.60
N GLY A 451 36.74 -22.31 -6.72
CA GLY A 451 37.41 -23.56 -7.11
C GLY A 451 38.86 -23.37 -7.55
N GLN A 452 39.31 -22.12 -7.74
CA GLN A 452 40.67 -21.78 -8.15
C GLN A 452 41.13 -22.54 -9.40
N GLU A 453 40.25 -22.72 -10.39
CA GLU A 453 40.58 -23.38 -11.65
C GLU A 453 41.68 -22.60 -12.38
N ILE A 454 42.83 -23.24 -12.57
CA ILE A 454 43.99 -22.66 -13.24
C ILE A 454 43.69 -22.58 -14.74
N GLY A 455 43.88 -21.39 -15.33
CA GLY A 455 43.74 -21.15 -16.76
C GLY A 455 42.33 -20.70 -17.18
N THR A 456 41.43 -20.44 -16.23
CA THR A 456 40.13 -19.80 -16.53
C THR A 456 40.26 -18.31 -16.36
N ASP A 457 39.96 -17.55 -17.41
CA ASP A 457 39.90 -16.09 -17.35
C ASP A 457 38.53 -15.65 -16.88
N ILE A 458 38.49 -14.69 -15.97
CA ILE A 458 37.28 -14.08 -15.43
C ILE A 458 37.33 -12.61 -15.76
N THR A 459 36.28 -12.11 -16.37
CA THR A 459 36.12 -10.68 -16.65
C THR A 459 35.33 -10.04 -15.52
N ILE A 460 35.88 -8.96 -14.96
CA ILE A 460 35.17 -8.07 -14.02
C ILE A 460 34.89 -6.77 -14.76
N ASP A 461 33.62 -6.40 -14.87
CA ASP A 461 33.20 -5.11 -15.37
C ASP A 461 33.01 -4.17 -14.17
N TRP A 462 33.79 -3.10 -14.11
CA TRP A 462 33.75 -2.12 -13.03
C TRP A 462 32.73 -1.01 -13.30
N GLU A 463 32.17 -0.43 -12.24
CA GLU A 463 31.18 0.65 -12.32
C GLU A 463 31.73 1.92 -13.02
N ASN A 464 33.05 2.11 -13.03
CA ASN A 464 33.70 3.21 -13.75
C ASN A 464 33.74 3.03 -15.27
N GLY A 465 33.27 1.88 -15.78
CA GLY A 465 33.26 1.52 -17.20
C GLY A 465 34.51 0.77 -17.68
N ASP A 466 35.50 0.53 -16.80
CA ASP A 466 36.66 -0.30 -17.10
C ASP A 466 36.30 -1.78 -16.99
N SER A 467 37.10 -2.63 -17.63
CA SER A 467 36.99 -4.10 -17.50
C SER A 467 38.37 -4.71 -17.31
N ASP A 468 38.50 -5.59 -16.33
CA ASP A 468 39.71 -6.37 -16.10
C ASP A 468 39.47 -7.83 -16.48
N VAL A 469 40.42 -8.41 -17.17
CA VAL A 469 40.45 -9.86 -17.45
C VAL A 469 41.57 -10.48 -16.59
N LEU A 470 41.19 -11.29 -15.63
CA LEU A 470 42.06 -11.89 -14.64
C LEU A 470 41.97 -13.42 -14.69
N SER A 471 43.03 -14.09 -14.37
CA SER A 471 42.95 -15.54 -14.08
C SER A 471 42.05 -15.75 -12.84
N ALA A 472 41.45 -16.94 -12.71
CA ALA A 472 40.61 -17.27 -11.56
C ALA A 472 41.38 -17.09 -10.23
N ALA A 473 42.68 -17.43 -10.19
CA ALA A 473 43.52 -17.26 -9.00
C ALA A 473 43.82 -15.77 -8.65
N GLU A 474 43.97 -14.91 -9.66
CA GLU A 474 44.13 -13.47 -9.45
C GLU A 474 42.83 -12.82 -9.01
N CYS A 475 41.72 -13.21 -9.60
CA CYS A 475 40.39 -12.74 -9.21
C CYS A 475 40.07 -13.15 -7.75
N TYR A 476 40.38 -14.40 -7.37
CA TYR A 476 40.22 -14.88 -5.98
C TYR A 476 41.04 -14.04 -5.00
N ARG A 477 42.32 -13.82 -5.29
CA ARG A 477 43.20 -13.00 -4.44
C ARG A 477 42.69 -11.54 -4.35
N LEU A 478 42.27 -10.97 -5.46
CA LEU A 478 41.74 -9.62 -5.51
C LEU A 478 40.51 -9.46 -4.61
N ILE A 479 39.59 -10.40 -4.65
CA ILE A 479 38.33 -10.31 -3.91
C ILE A 479 38.48 -10.73 -2.44
N PHE A 480 39.21 -11.79 -2.16
CA PHE A 480 39.23 -12.40 -0.82
C PHE A 480 40.51 -12.18 -0.01
N GLU A 481 41.64 -11.91 -0.64
CA GLU A 481 42.95 -11.82 0.04
C GLU A 481 43.54 -10.40 0.04
N SER A 482 43.00 -9.47 -0.75
CA SER A 482 43.53 -8.10 -0.87
C SER A 482 43.21 -7.18 0.30
N ASN A 483 42.41 -7.64 1.28
CA ASN A 483 41.89 -6.84 2.39
C ASN A 483 41.11 -5.60 1.95
N GLN A 484 40.56 -5.60 0.75
CA GLN A 484 39.64 -4.56 0.30
C GLN A 484 38.32 -4.66 1.07
N PRO A 485 37.64 -3.55 1.34
CA PRO A 485 36.36 -3.55 2.02
C PRO A 485 35.24 -3.98 1.06
N TRP A 486 35.38 -5.12 0.43
CA TRP A 486 34.48 -5.63 -0.60
C TRP A 486 33.78 -6.91 -0.17
N VAL A 487 32.60 -7.15 -0.76
CA VAL A 487 31.87 -8.40 -0.63
C VAL A 487 31.27 -8.75 -1.98
N ILE A 488 31.22 -10.03 -2.29
CA ILE A 488 30.61 -10.53 -3.53
C ILE A 488 29.34 -11.32 -3.22
N SER A 489 28.29 -11.06 -4.01
CA SER A 489 27.06 -11.85 -3.99
C SER A 489 27.19 -13.12 -4.83
N ALA A 490 26.29 -14.06 -4.63
CA ALA A 490 26.31 -15.34 -5.36
C ALA A 490 26.16 -15.19 -6.88
N ASN A 491 25.59 -14.09 -7.36
CA ASN A 491 25.47 -13.79 -8.80
C ASN A 491 26.68 -13.00 -9.35
N GLY A 492 27.73 -12.82 -8.57
CA GLY A 492 28.96 -12.17 -9.01
C GLY A 492 28.97 -10.65 -8.92
N THR A 493 27.97 -10.00 -8.32
CA THR A 493 28.00 -8.56 -8.07
C THR A 493 28.90 -8.25 -6.88
N ILE A 494 29.81 -7.30 -7.03
CA ILE A 494 30.76 -6.85 -6.00
C ILE A 494 30.23 -5.55 -5.39
N PHE A 495 30.07 -5.54 -4.07
CA PHE A 495 29.66 -4.38 -3.29
C PHE A 495 30.80 -3.89 -2.40
N THR A 496 30.83 -2.59 -2.10
CA THR A 496 31.79 -2.00 -1.17
C THR A 496 31.19 -1.77 0.22
N TYR A 497 32.02 -1.92 1.26
CA TYR A 497 31.74 -1.50 2.63
C TYR A 497 32.39 -0.15 3.00
N GLU A 498 33.02 0.54 2.07
CA GLU A 498 33.58 1.88 2.34
C GLU A 498 32.54 2.88 2.82
N LYS A 499 31.31 2.70 2.36
CA LYS A 499 30.13 3.47 2.79
C LYS A 499 28.96 2.55 3.07
N GLU A 500 28.14 2.90 4.04
CA GLU A 500 26.88 2.20 4.29
C GLU A 500 25.83 2.59 3.24
N GLY A 501 25.28 1.59 2.55
CA GLY A 501 24.22 1.81 1.56
C GLY A 501 22.96 2.41 2.20
N ILE A 502 22.16 3.12 1.39
CA ILE A 502 20.92 3.77 1.83
C ILE A 502 19.92 2.71 2.30
N ILE A 503 19.65 1.70 1.46
CA ILE A 503 18.71 0.62 1.78
C ILE A 503 19.23 -0.24 2.96
N PRO A 504 20.48 -0.72 2.98
CA PRO A 504 21.01 -1.44 4.13
C PRO A 504 20.93 -0.66 5.45
N GLY A 505 21.24 0.62 5.43
CA GLY A 505 21.19 1.47 6.62
C GLY A 505 19.75 1.70 7.10
N LEU A 506 18.79 1.94 6.16
CA LEU A 506 17.37 2.03 6.47
C LEU A 506 16.85 0.73 7.13
N LEU A 507 17.17 -0.43 6.55
CA LEU A 507 16.78 -1.73 7.10
C LEU A 507 17.43 -2.02 8.44
N LYS A 508 18.68 -1.59 8.66
CA LYS A 508 19.38 -1.72 9.95
C LYS A 508 18.66 -0.92 11.04
N ARG A 509 18.26 0.32 10.73
CA ARG A 509 17.50 1.18 11.64
C ARG A 509 16.14 0.56 11.97
N TRP A 510 15.35 0.18 10.98
CA TRP A 510 14.05 -0.45 11.19
C TRP A 510 14.12 -1.76 11.99
N TYR A 511 15.16 -2.55 11.73
CA TYR A 511 15.36 -3.79 12.51
C TYR A 511 15.68 -3.49 13.99
N ALA A 512 16.49 -2.48 14.27
CA ALA A 512 16.79 -2.06 15.63
C ALA A 512 15.54 -1.53 16.36
N GLU A 513 14.78 -0.66 15.73
CA GLU A 513 13.50 -0.12 16.22
C GLU A 513 12.48 -1.24 16.50
N ARG A 514 12.35 -2.19 15.57
CA ARG A 514 11.49 -3.38 15.76
C ARG A 514 11.90 -4.17 17.01
N LYS A 515 13.19 -4.41 17.21
CA LYS A 515 13.69 -5.15 18.39
C LYS A 515 13.41 -4.41 19.69
N GLU A 516 13.59 -3.10 19.71
CA GLU A 516 13.24 -2.27 20.85
C GLU A 516 11.76 -2.34 21.18
N MET A 517 10.88 -2.20 20.17
CA MET A 517 9.43 -2.29 20.36
C MET A 517 8.99 -3.67 20.82
N GLN A 518 9.60 -4.75 20.30
CA GLN A 518 9.35 -6.12 20.78
C GLN A 518 9.74 -6.30 22.25
N ALA A 519 10.83 -5.70 22.70
CA ALA A 519 11.25 -5.73 24.11
C ALA A 519 10.24 -4.99 24.99
N LYS A 520 9.86 -3.77 24.61
CA LYS A 520 8.83 -2.98 25.30
C LYS A 520 7.48 -3.72 25.39
N LEU A 521 7.06 -4.35 24.30
CA LEU A 521 5.83 -5.15 24.28
C LEU A 521 5.91 -6.32 25.26
N LYS A 522 7.02 -7.05 25.27
CA LYS A 522 7.24 -8.16 26.22
C LYS A 522 7.20 -7.69 27.67
N GLU A 523 7.81 -6.55 27.98
CA GLU A 523 7.78 -5.93 29.31
C GLU A 523 6.37 -5.53 29.72
N ALA A 524 5.60 -4.90 28.80
CA ALA A 524 4.22 -4.51 29.05
C ALA A 524 3.30 -5.73 29.32
N ILE A 525 3.45 -6.79 28.53
CA ILE A 525 2.72 -8.05 28.75
C ILE A 525 3.05 -8.65 30.12
N ASN A 526 4.34 -8.70 30.49
CA ASN A 526 4.79 -9.22 31.79
C ASN A 526 4.29 -8.37 32.97
N ALA A 527 4.12 -7.05 32.75
CA ALA A 527 3.56 -6.13 33.75
C ALA A 527 2.02 -6.20 33.87
N GLY A 528 1.36 -7.07 33.09
CA GLY A 528 -0.11 -7.22 33.10
C GLY A 528 -0.87 -6.13 32.35
N ASN A 529 -0.18 -5.26 31.62
CA ASN A 529 -0.79 -4.32 30.69
C ASN A 529 -1.20 -5.09 29.43
N LYS A 530 -2.52 -5.23 29.20
CA LYS A 530 -3.09 -5.86 28.00
C LYS A 530 -3.32 -4.83 26.91
#